data_c3396e0362bf698925d4b7ccda0f93a9
#
_entry.id   c3396e0362bf698925d4b7ccda0f93a9
#
_cell.length_a   1.000
_cell.length_b   1.000
_cell.length_c   1.000
_cell.angle_alpha   90.00
_cell.angle_beta   90.00
_cell.angle_gamma   90.00
#
_symmetry.space_group_name_H-M   'P 1'
#
loop_
_entity.id
_entity.type
_entity.pdbx_description
1 polymer ?
#
loop_
_entity_poly.entity_id
_entity_poly.type
_entity_poly.pdbx_seq_one_letter_code
_entity_poly.pdbx_strand_id
1 'polypeptide(L)'
;MKKILLIFISVFLLCQNVFADNLGDAITAWRNLVSTVKGITYSVLNSSIPIKSVEQWKAVMNEAINHQVDTLSLTIVNFDQNVYDITTFRSYDVAISAKGSVTGTIATITYSFSYNSNYKLTKAYENGSMDKLNVEELAVYNKLVAKAQEIKSQYTSDFDKEKAIHDYIVTTFKYGPLDVETPPVRAHTVVGLINDGEGVCEAYAQTFNILGKMCGLDVQCITGKMEGISHMWNIIKLDEEYYHIDVT
;
A
#
# COMPACT_ATOMS: atom_id res chain seq x y z
N MET A 1 -4.04 21.35 26.07
CA MET A 1 -5.16 20.48 26.48
C MET A 1 -6.52 20.91 25.91
N LYS A 2 -6.94 22.18 25.96
CA LYS A 2 -8.28 22.62 25.42
C LYS A 2 -8.46 22.41 23.91
N LYS A 3 -7.43 22.53 23.07
CA LYS A 3 -7.53 22.34 21.61
C LYS A 3 -7.72 20.87 21.21
N ILE A 4 -7.11 19.94 21.94
CA ILE A 4 -7.27 18.48 21.69
C ILE A 4 -8.69 18.03 22.05
N LEU A 5 -9.23 18.55 23.15
CA LEU A 5 -10.61 18.23 23.57
C LEU A 5 -11.66 18.73 22.58
N LEU A 6 -11.45 19.90 21.96
CA LEU A 6 -12.35 20.44 20.93
C LEU A 6 -12.35 19.62 19.63
N ILE A 7 -11.20 19.07 19.25
CA ILE A 7 -11.08 18.18 18.08
C ILE A 7 -11.80 16.85 18.34
N PHE A 8 -11.64 16.28 19.53
CA PHE A 8 -12.40 15.07 19.91
C PHE A 8 -13.91 15.28 19.95
N ILE A 9 -14.38 16.43 20.43
CA ILE A 9 -15.81 16.77 20.46
C ILE A 9 -16.35 16.99 19.04
N SER A 10 -15.60 17.63 18.15
CA SER A 10 -16.03 17.85 16.76
C SER A 10 -16.06 16.55 15.95
N VAL A 11 -15.11 15.64 16.16
CA VAL A 11 -15.09 14.29 15.56
C VAL A 11 -16.26 13.45 16.08
N PHE A 12 -16.56 13.52 17.39
CA PHE A 12 -17.67 12.80 18.00
C PHE A 12 -19.04 13.32 17.51
N LEU A 13 -19.20 14.64 17.34
CA LEU A 13 -20.41 15.26 16.81
C LEU A 13 -20.62 14.99 15.32
N LEU A 14 -19.56 14.92 14.52
CA LEU A 14 -19.63 14.51 13.11
C LEU A 14 -20.05 13.05 12.95
N CYS A 15 -19.61 12.16 13.86
CA CYS A 15 -19.98 10.76 13.86
C CYS A 15 -21.45 10.50 14.27
N GLN A 16 -22.06 11.39 15.06
CA GLN A 16 -23.47 11.20 15.50
C GLN A 16 -24.50 11.57 14.43
N ASN A 17 -24.15 12.34 13.41
CA ASN A 17 -25.09 12.87 12.41
C ASN A 17 -25.05 12.16 11.05
N VAL A 18 -24.19 11.16 10.84
CA VAL A 18 -24.06 10.49 9.55
C VAL A 18 -24.70 9.10 9.60
N PHE A 19 -26.01 9.05 9.45
CA PHE A 19 -26.70 7.86 8.95
C PHE A 19 -26.52 7.84 7.43
N ALA A 20 -25.39 7.32 6.98
CA ALA A 20 -25.14 7.17 5.54
C ALA A 20 -25.97 6.00 5.01
N ASP A 21 -27.02 6.32 4.27
CA ASP A 21 -27.89 5.29 3.66
C ASP A 21 -27.33 4.78 2.33
N ASN A 22 -26.32 5.44 1.78
CA ASN A 22 -25.67 5.06 0.53
C ASN A 22 -24.15 4.97 0.66
N LEU A 23 -23.52 4.28 -0.30
CA LEU A 23 -22.08 4.05 -0.35
C LEU A 23 -21.27 5.36 -0.43
N GLY A 24 -21.76 6.32 -1.23
CA GLY A 24 -21.08 7.61 -1.43
C GLY A 24 -21.00 8.44 -0.16
N ASP A 25 -22.05 8.44 0.65
CA ASP A 25 -22.08 9.16 1.92
C ASP A 25 -21.16 8.52 2.95
N ALA A 26 -21.11 7.18 3.02
CA ALA A 26 -20.21 6.45 3.91
C ALA A 26 -18.74 6.71 3.55
N ILE A 27 -18.38 6.70 2.27
CA ILE A 27 -17.03 7.00 1.80
C ILE A 27 -16.68 8.46 2.08
N THR A 28 -17.60 9.39 1.81
CA THR A 28 -17.38 10.84 2.04
C THR A 28 -17.18 11.13 3.52
N ALA A 29 -17.99 10.54 4.39
CA ALA A 29 -17.85 10.67 5.83
C ALA A 29 -16.49 10.09 6.32
N TRP A 30 -16.08 8.96 5.78
CA TRP A 30 -14.80 8.33 6.08
C TRP A 30 -13.62 9.21 5.60
N ARG A 31 -13.65 9.70 4.36
CA ARG A 31 -12.61 10.60 3.82
C ARG A 31 -12.49 11.89 4.63
N ASN A 32 -13.60 12.47 5.04
CA ASN A 32 -13.62 13.65 5.90
C ASN A 32 -13.02 13.35 7.27
N LEU A 33 -13.33 12.20 7.86
CA LEU A 33 -12.72 11.75 9.12
C LEU A 33 -11.21 11.61 8.97
N VAL A 34 -10.75 10.91 7.95
CA VAL A 34 -9.31 10.69 7.67
C VAL A 34 -8.60 12.01 7.38
N SER A 35 -9.20 12.92 6.59
CA SER A 35 -8.60 14.22 6.29
C SER A 35 -8.50 15.14 7.51
N THR A 36 -9.44 15.05 8.45
CA THR A 36 -9.45 15.83 9.69
C THR A 36 -8.38 15.34 10.67
N VAL A 37 -7.99 14.07 10.58
CA VAL A 37 -7.01 13.42 11.46
C VAL A 37 -5.58 13.46 10.88
N LYS A 38 -5.37 14.10 9.73
CA LYS A 38 -4.03 14.33 9.15
C LYS A 38 -3.12 15.06 10.15
N GLY A 39 -2.12 14.32 10.68
CA GLY A 39 -1.17 14.83 11.69
C GLY A 39 -1.36 14.25 13.11
N ILE A 40 -2.37 13.40 13.32
CA ILE A 40 -2.50 12.59 14.53
C ILE A 40 -2.17 11.14 14.14
N THR A 41 -1.35 10.47 14.94
CA THR A 41 -0.99 9.06 14.73
C THR A 41 -2.26 8.23 14.52
N TYR A 42 -2.45 7.64 13.34
CA TYR A 42 -3.62 6.84 12.96
C TYR A 42 -3.70 5.50 13.71
N SER A 43 -3.39 5.47 15.02
CA SER A 43 -3.25 4.22 15.75
C SER A 43 -4.58 3.50 15.97
N VAL A 44 -5.69 4.23 16.12
CA VAL A 44 -7.03 3.63 16.28
C VAL A 44 -8.07 4.56 15.70
N LEU A 45 -8.70 4.18 14.58
CA LEU A 45 -9.90 4.81 14.07
C LEU A 45 -11.11 3.97 14.45
N ASN A 46 -11.91 4.48 15.38
CA ASN A 46 -13.19 3.88 15.74
C ASN A 46 -14.27 4.52 14.87
N SER A 47 -14.78 3.77 13.91
CA SER A 47 -15.95 4.19 13.14
C SER A 47 -17.22 3.84 13.93
N SER A 48 -17.98 4.85 14.34
CA SER A 48 -19.32 4.66 14.90
C SER A 48 -20.37 4.47 13.80
N ILE A 49 -19.98 4.51 12.52
CA ILE A 49 -20.90 4.34 11.39
C ILE A 49 -21.10 2.85 11.16
N PRO A 50 -22.33 2.32 11.31
CA PRO A 50 -22.59 0.92 11.05
C PRO A 50 -22.45 0.61 9.55
N ILE A 51 -21.68 -0.42 9.26
CA ILE A 51 -21.56 -0.99 7.91
C ILE A 51 -22.80 -1.86 7.65
N LYS A 52 -23.51 -1.56 6.58
CA LYS A 52 -24.78 -2.22 6.23
C LYS A 52 -24.65 -3.12 4.98
N SER A 53 -23.58 -3.00 4.23
CA SER A 53 -23.32 -3.83 3.04
C SER A 53 -21.85 -4.16 2.86
N VAL A 54 -21.58 -5.18 2.04
CA VAL A 54 -20.23 -5.64 1.68
C VAL A 54 -19.49 -4.56 0.88
N GLU A 55 -20.19 -3.83 0.02
CA GLU A 55 -19.65 -2.75 -0.79
C GLU A 55 -19.14 -1.61 0.11
N GLN A 56 -19.93 -1.21 1.12
CA GLN A 56 -19.50 -0.23 2.12
C GLN A 56 -18.26 -0.71 2.87
N TRP A 57 -18.27 -1.97 3.31
CA TRP A 57 -17.13 -2.57 4.00
C TRP A 57 -15.88 -2.56 3.12
N LYS A 58 -15.98 -3.04 1.87
CA LYS A 58 -14.86 -3.04 0.93
C LYS A 58 -14.32 -1.62 0.68
N ALA A 59 -15.20 -0.64 0.54
CA ALA A 59 -14.78 0.74 0.33
C ALA A 59 -14.03 1.31 1.54
N VAL A 60 -14.53 1.09 2.75
CA VAL A 60 -13.89 1.55 3.99
C VAL A 60 -12.55 0.84 4.23
N MET A 61 -12.47 -0.47 3.97
CA MET A 61 -11.22 -1.23 4.07
C MET A 61 -10.17 -0.73 3.07
N ASN A 62 -10.56 -0.46 1.81
CA ASN A 62 -9.64 0.10 0.81
C ASN A 62 -9.12 1.49 1.20
N GLU A 63 -9.99 2.36 1.72
CA GLU A 63 -9.56 3.68 2.21
C GLU A 63 -8.60 3.55 3.41
N ALA A 64 -8.88 2.64 4.34
CA ALA A 64 -7.99 2.37 5.47
C ALA A 64 -6.60 1.90 5.01
N ILE A 65 -6.56 1.00 4.04
CA ILE A 65 -5.32 0.50 3.44
C ILE A 65 -4.59 1.63 2.71
N ASN A 66 -5.27 2.40 1.86
CA ASN A 66 -4.69 3.50 1.10
C ASN A 66 -4.06 4.58 2.00
N HIS A 67 -4.66 4.82 3.17
CA HIS A 67 -4.15 5.77 4.16
C HIS A 67 -3.21 5.14 5.19
N GLN A 68 -2.83 3.86 5.01
CA GLN A 68 -1.94 3.13 5.92
C GLN A 68 -2.40 3.22 7.38
N VAL A 69 -3.68 2.96 7.61
CA VAL A 69 -4.27 2.92 8.96
C VAL A 69 -3.75 1.69 9.69
N ASP A 70 -3.27 1.84 10.92
CA ASP A 70 -2.73 0.72 11.69
C ASP A 70 -3.85 -0.14 12.29
N THR A 71 -4.97 0.48 12.68
CA THR A 71 -6.10 -0.21 13.31
C THR A 71 -7.42 0.47 12.96
N LEU A 72 -8.43 -0.33 12.63
CA LEU A 72 -9.78 0.10 12.28
C LEU A 72 -10.82 -0.75 13.00
N SER A 73 -11.71 -0.12 13.76
CA SER A 73 -12.86 -0.81 14.39
C SER A 73 -14.15 -0.47 13.67
N LEU A 74 -14.91 -1.50 13.28
CA LEU A 74 -16.20 -1.38 12.59
C LEU A 74 -17.29 -2.13 13.30
N THR A 75 -18.51 -1.57 13.27
CA THR A 75 -19.74 -2.29 13.59
C THR A 75 -20.41 -2.70 12.28
N ILE A 76 -20.64 -3.98 12.06
CA ILE A 76 -21.23 -4.54 10.84
C ILE A 76 -22.60 -5.13 11.19
N VAL A 77 -23.63 -4.67 10.50
CA VAL A 77 -25.00 -5.16 10.64
C VAL A 77 -25.25 -6.25 9.60
N ASN A 78 -26.00 -7.29 9.95
CA ASN A 78 -26.23 -8.48 9.12
C ASN A 78 -24.92 -9.16 8.71
N PHE A 79 -24.02 -9.32 9.68
CA PHE A 79 -22.71 -9.92 9.47
C PHE A 79 -22.82 -11.40 9.08
N ASP A 80 -22.14 -11.77 8.01
CA ASP A 80 -21.88 -13.15 7.59
C ASP A 80 -20.39 -13.32 7.32
N GLN A 81 -19.72 -14.19 8.06
CA GLN A 81 -18.28 -14.41 7.95
C GLN A 81 -17.85 -14.86 6.56
N ASN A 82 -18.70 -15.56 5.80
CA ASN A 82 -18.39 -16.02 4.45
C ASN A 82 -18.39 -14.89 3.42
N VAL A 83 -19.02 -13.76 3.75
CA VAL A 83 -19.20 -12.61 2.86
C VAL A 83 -18.19 -11.51 3.19
N TYR A 84 -17.90 -11.30 4.48
CA TYR A 84 -16.94 -10.29 4.96
C TYR A 84 -15.53 -10.90 5.13
N ASP A 85 -15.02 -11.49 4.04
CA ASP A 85 -13.74 -12.20 4.04
C ASP A 85 -12.55 -11.23 3.81
N ILE A 86 -11.73 -11.05 4.86
CA ILE A 86 -10.53 -10.19 4.83
C ILE A 86 -9.43 -10.69 3.89
N THR A 87 -9.48 -11.95 3.46
CA THR A 87 -8.46 -12.51 2.56
C THR A 87 -8.44 -11.78 1.22
N THR A 88 -9.56 -11.17 0.81
CA THR A 88 -9.68 -10.36 -0.40
C THR A 88 -8.79 -9.11 -0.42
N PHE A 89 -8.33 -8.66 0.76
CA PHE A 89 -7.45 -7.47 0.90
C PHE A 89 -6.01 -7.84 1.24
N ARG A 90 -5.72 -9.12 1.48
CA ARG A 90 -4.35 -9.55 1.74
C ARG A 90 -3.54 -9.51 0.44
N SER A 91 -2.33 -9.00 0.54
CA SER A 91 -1.35 -9.03 -0.53
C SER A 91 0.03 -9.36 0.04
N TYR A 92 1.03 -9.47 -0.80
CA TYR A 92 2.42 -9.58 -0.33
C TYR A 92 2.83 -8.36 0.52
N ASP A 93 2.25 -7.20 0.22
CA ASP A 93 2.64 -5.92 0.81
C ASP A 93 1.79 -5.51 2.02
N VAL A 94 0.59 -6.12 2.19
CA VAL A 94 -0.38 -5.77 3.24
C VAL A 94 -0.86 -7.01 3.95
N ALA A 95 -0.53 -7.12 5.23
CA ALA A 95 -1.09 -8.15 6.11
C ALA A 95 -2.23 -7.56 6.95
N ILE A 96 -3.32 -8.34 7.08
CA ILE A 96 -4.51 -7.95 7.83
C ILE A 96 -4.89 -9.06 8.78
N SER A 97 -5.14 -8.69 10.03
CA SER A 97 -5.78 -9.57 11.03
C SER A 97 -7.07 -8.93 11.53
N ALA A 98 -8.00 -9.77 12.01
CA ALA A 98 -9.28 -9.32 12.53
C ALA A 98 -9.55 -9.98 13.88
N LYS A 99 -10.06 -9.20 14.83
CA LYS A 99 -10.51 -9.69 16.14
C LYS A 99 -11.81 -8.99 16.51
N GLY A 100 -12.80 -9.75 17.00
CA GLY A 100 -14.07 -9.13 17.34
C GLY A 100 -15.03 -10.08 18.00
N SER A 101 -16.27 -9.62 18.17
CA SER A 101 -17.39 -10.38 18.73
C SER A 101 -18.62 -10.22 17.84
N VAL A 102 -19.45 -11.26 17.83
CA VAL A 102 -20.74 -11.28 17.12
C VAL A 102 -21.85 -11.49 18.14
N THR A 103 -22.86 -10.63 18.10
CA THR A 103 -24.06 -10.73 18.93
C THR A 103 -25.27 -10.67 18.01
N GLY A 104 -25.97 -11.82 17.88
CA GLY A 104 -27.01 -11.97 16.87
C GLY A 104 -26.45 -11.77 15.46
N THR A 105 -26.97 -10.78 14.73
CA THR A 105 -26.51 -10.42 13.38
C THR A 105 -25.56 -9.21 13.37
N ILE A 106 -25.14 -8.72 14.52
CA ILE A 106 -24.24 -7.56 14.63
C ILE A 106 -22.85 -8.03 15.04
N ALA A 107 -21.86 -7.66 14.27
CA ALA A 107 -20.45 -7.87 14.59
C ALA A 107 -19.78 -6.54 14.94
N THR A 108 -18.93 -6.56 15.98
CA THR A 108 -17.95 -5.49 16.25
C THR A 108 -16.58 -6.08 16.03
N ILE A 109 -15.89 -5.61 14.99
CA ILE A 109 -14.62 -6.18 14.54
C ILE A 109 -13.56 -5.08 14.49
N THR A 110 -12.39 -5.37 15.09
CA THR A 110 -11.19 -4.56 14.98
C THR A 110 -10.25 -5.23 14.01
N TYR A 111 -9.91 -4.52 12.95
CA TYR A 111 -8.91 -4.90 11.96
C TYR A 111 -7.57 -4.26 12.33
N SER A 112 -6.50 -5.04 12.25
CA SER A 112 -5.14 -4.56 12.41
C SER A 112 -4.38 -4.79 11.10
N PHE A 113 -3.72 -3.74 10.61
CA PHE A 113 -3.01 -3.73 9.35
C PHE A 113 -1.51 -3.63 9.59
N SER A 114 -0.74 -4.32 8.77
CA SER A 114 0.71 -4.22 8.73
C SER A 114 1.14 -4.08 7.28
N TYR A 115 2.02 -3.12 7.02
CA TYR A 115 2.50 -2.76 5.69
C TYR A 115 3.98 -3.01 5.60
N ASN A 116 4.43 -3.73 4.58
CA ASN A 116 5.87 -3.89 4.34
C ASN A 116 6.49 -2.59 3.77
N SER A 117 7.81 -2.59 3.64
CA SER A 117 8.54 -1.42 3.12
C SER A 117 8.18 -1.09 1.67
N ASN A 118 7.87 -2.08 0.81
CA ASN A 118 7.50 -1.85 -0.58
C ASN A 118 6.24 -1.01 -0.68
N TYR A 119 5.20 -1.38 0.09
CA TYR A 119 3.95 -0.62 0.15
C TYR A 119 4.17 0.81 0.67
N LYS A 120 4.92 0.94 1.77
CA LYS A 120 5.20 2.25 2.38
C LYS A 120 5.96 3.18 1.43
N LEU A 121 7.00 2.69 0.74
CA LEU A 121 7.76 3.48 -0.23
C LEU A 121 6.89 3.94 -1.40
N THR A 122 6.07 3.04 -1.96
CA THR A 122 5.12 3.37 -3.04
C THR A 122 4.13 4.43 -2.58
N LYS A 123 3.52 4.26 -1.41
CA LYS A 123 2.55 5.22 -0.85
C LYS A 123 3.18 6.55 -0.45
N ALA A 124 4.42 6.56 0.00
CA ALA A 124 5.16 7.79 0.27
C ALA A 124 5.28 8.64 -1.00
N TYR A 125 5.58 8.01 -2.13
CA TYR A 125 5.61 8.71 -3.43
C TYR A 125 4.22 9.16 -3.87
N GLU A 126 3.22 8.28 -3.87
CA GLU A 126 1.85 8.57 -4.33
C GLU A 126 1.17 9.66 -3.49
N ASN A 127 1.37 9.66 -2.19
CA ASN A 127 0.74 10.60 -1.25
C ASN A 127 1.58 11.86 -0.97
N GLY A 128 2.84 11.89 -1.39
CA GLY A 128 3.79 12.97 -1.09
C GLY A 128 4.11 13.12 0.39
N SER A 129 3.96 12.05 1.20
CA SER A 129 4.23 12.06 2.64
C SER A 129 5.11 10.89 3.05
N MET A 130 6.19 11.17 3.78
CA MET A 130 7.15 10.21 4.31
C MET A 130 6.89 9.84 5.79
N ASP A 131 5.78 10.26 6.37
CA ASP A 131 5.50 10.13 7.81
C ASP A 131 5.43 8.67 8.30
N LYS A 132 5.16 7.72 7.40
CA LYS A 132 5.08 6.29 7.70
C LYS A 132 6.40 5.54 7.44
N LEU A 133 7.41 6.21 6.90
CA LEU A 133 8.72 5.62 6.66
C LEU A 133 9.58 5.66 7.93
N ASN A 134 10.23 4.54 8.25
CA ASN A 134 11.30 4.54 9.24
C ASN A 134 12.59 5.14 8.64
N VAL A 135 13.65 5.24 9.47
CA VAL A 135 14.93 5.87 9.07
C VAL A 135 15.57 5.17 7.87
N GLU A 136 15.54 3.84 7.85
CA GLU A 136 16.11 3.04 6.76
C GLU A 136 15.29 3.17 5.48
N GLU A 137 13.96 3.07 5.58
CA GLU A 137 13.03 3.26 4.47
C GLU A 137 13.14 4.67 3.86
N LEU A 138 13.27 5.70 4.70
CA LEU A 138 13.47 7.08 4.25
C LEU A 138 14.81 7.26 3.51
N ALA A 139 15.88 6.64 3.99
CA ALA A 139 17.17 6.69 3.32
C ALA A 139 17.12 6.04 1.92
N VAL A 140 16.43 4.88 1.81
CA VAL A 140 16.21 4.21 0.51
C VAL A 140 15.31 5.04 -0.39
N TYR A 141 14.22 5.61 0.13
CA TYR A 141 13.36 6.52 -0.62
C TYR A 141 14.14 7.67 -1.26
N ASN A 142 15.01 8.31 -0.49
CA ASN A 142 15.84 9.42 -0.98
C ASN A 142 16.84 8.96 -2.08
N LYS A 143 17.41 7.75 -1.98
CA LYS A 143 18.25 7.17 -3.04
C LYS A 143 17.46 6.97 -4.33
N LEU A 144 16.21 6.45 -4.23
CA LEU A 144 15.34 6.24 -5.38
C LEU A 144 14.92 7.57 -6.03
N VAL A 145 14.58 8.58 -5.23
CA VAL A 145 14.27 9.93 -5.74
C VAL A 145 15.47 10.53 -6.50
N ALA A 146 16.67 10.41 -5.93
CA ALA A 146 17.89 10.91 -6.58
C ALA A 146 18.15 10.19 -7.93
N LYS A 147 18.00 8.85 -7.97
CA LYS A 147 18.14 8.07 -9.21
C LYS A 147 17.06 8.43 -10.23
N ALA A 148 15.82 8.59 -9.84
CA ALA A 148 14.76 9.02 -10.75
C ALA A 148 14.99 10.43 -11.31
N GLN A 149 15.52 11.35 -10.50
CA GLN A 149 15.90 12.70 -10.97
C GLN A 149 17.06 12.64 -11.98
N GLU A 150 18.08 11.82 -11.72
CA GLU A 150 19.18 11.57 -12.65
C GLU A 150 18.65 11.09 -14.00
N ILE A 151 17.82 10.04 -14.01
CA ILE A 151 17.22 9.48 -15.23
C ILE A 151 16.40 10.54 -15.97
N LYS A 152 15.51 11.25 -15.30
CA LYS A 152 14.68 12.31 -15.91
C LYS A 152 15.49 13.48 -16.47
N SER A 153 16.67 13.74 -15.93
CA SER A 153 17.55 14.79 -16.44
C SER A 153 18.26 14.41 -17.74
N GLN A 154 18.44 13.11 -17.99
CA GLN A 154 19.16 12.57 -19.13
C GLN A 154 18.24 12.12 -20.27
N TYR A 155 17.03 11.65 -19.92
CA TYR A 155 16.11 11.01 -20.87
C TYR A 155 14.74 11.67 -20.84
N THR A 156 14.19 11.91 -22.03
CA THR A 156 12.86 12.53 -22.19
C THR A 156 11.80 11.53 -22.66
N SER A 157 12.16 10.55 -23.51
CA SER A 157 11.21 9.53 -23.97
C SER A 157 10.94 8.49 -22.88
N ASP A 158 9.75 7.93 -22.87
CA ASP A 158 9.39 6.92 -21.88
C ASP A 158 10.14 5.61 -22.08
N PHE A 159 10.44 5.26 -23.34
CA PHE A 159 11.30 4.11 -23.68
C PHE A 159 12.73 4.26 -23.12
N ASP A 160 13.36 5.44 -23.30
CA ASP A 160 14.72 5.65 -22.80
C ASP A 160 14.77 5.67 -21.27
N LYS A 161 13.74 6.21 -20.60
CA LYS A 161 13.63 6.15 -19.14
C LYS A 161 13.45 4.71 -18.65
N GLU A 162 12.56 3.94 -19.30
CA GLU A 162 12.36 2.51 -19.02
C GLU A 162 13.67 1.77 -19.12
N LYS A 163 14.36 1.89 -20.28
CA LYS A 163 15.65 1.25 -20.52
C LYS A 163 16.70 1.65 -19.49
N ALA A 164 16.76 2.91 -19.09
CA ALA A 164 17.70 3.39 -18.08
C ALA A 164 17.42 2.79 -16.70
N ILE A 165 16.14 2.61 -16.31
CA ILE A 165 15.75 1.94 -15.07
C ILE A 165 16.11 0.45 -15.14
N HIS A 166 15.79 -0.22 -16.25
CA HIS A 166 16.14 -1.61 -16.51
C HIS A 166 17.65 -1.81 -16.34
N ASP A 167 18.47 -1.09 -17.12
CA ASP A 167 19.93 -1.20 -17.12
C ASP A 167 20.51 -0.91 -15.72
N TYR A 168 19.99 0.09 -15.00
CA TYR A 168 20.40 0.38 -13.63
C TYR A 168 20.19 -0.82 -12.72
N ILE A 169 19.01 -1.44 -12.76
CA ILE A 169 18.68 -2.55 -11.85
C ILE A 169 19.53 -3.78 -12.18
N VAL A 170 19.54 -4.21 -13.45
CA VAL A 170 20.21 -5.47 -13.83
C VAL A 170 21.74 -5.39 -13.76
N THR A 171 22.32 -4.19 -13.83
CA THR A 171 23.79 -4.03 -13.72
C THR A 171 24.26 -3.72 -12.31
N THR A 172 23.38 -3.25 -11.44
CA THR A 172 23.74 -2.82 -10.07
C THR A 172 23.57 -3.94 -9.05
N PHE A 173 22.52 -4.76 -9.18
CA PHE A 173 22.12 -5.72 -8.16
C PHE A 173 22.35 -7.15 -8.60
N LYS A 174 22.45 -8.06 -7.63
CA LYS A 174 22.57 -9.51 -7.84
C LYS A 174 21.25 -10.20 -7.50
N TYR A 175 20.87 -11.19 -8.32
CA TYR A 175 19.73 -12.03 -7.99
C TYR A 175 20.13 -13.07 -6.94
N GLY A 176 19.42 -13.12 -5.83
CA GLY A 176 19.70 -14.04 -4.73
C GLY A 176 19.07 -13.63 -3.40
N PRO A 177 19.46 -14.32 -2.31
CA PRO A 177 20.45 -15.40 -2.24
C PRO A 177 19.98 -16.70 -2.90
N LEU A 178 20.87 -17.37 -3.61
CA LEU A 178 20.58 -18.63 -4.32
C LEU A 178 20.98 -19.88 -3.52
N ASP A 179 21.71 -19.70 -2.40
CA ASP A 179 22.25 -20.77 -1.55
C ASP A 179 21.31 -21.13 -0.38
N VAL A 180 20.12 -20.54 -0.34
CA VAL A 180 19.10 -20.81 0.69
C VAL A 180 17.81 -21.30 0.05
N GLU A 181 17.19 -22.31 0.66
CA GLU A 181 15.91 -22.86 0.17
C GLU A 181 14.76 -21.82 0.21
N THR A 182 14.78 -20.96 1.23
CA THR A 182 13.81 -19.90 1.39
C THR A 182 14.52 -18.58 1.63
N PRO A 183 14.51 -17.64 0.65
CA PRO A 183 15.11 -16.33 0.83
C PRO A 183 14.51 -15.59 2.02
N PRO A 184 15.31 -14.84 2.79
CA PRO A 184 14.81 -14.08 3.93
C PRO A 184 13.84 -12.99 3.45
N VAL A 185 12.88 -12.61 4.30
CA VAL A 185 11.86 -11.58 3.97
C VAL A 185 12.49 -10.29 3.42
N ARG A 186 13.67 -9.92 3.91
CA ARG A 186 14.40 -8.75 3.45
C ARG A 186 14.80 -8.82 1.98
N ALA A 187 15.13 -10.00 1.45
CA ALA A 187 15.46 -10.20 0.04
C ALA A 187 14.27 -9.96 -0.92
N HIS A 188 13.04 -9.92 -0.39
CA HIS A 188 11.82 -9.60 -1.13
C HIS A 188 11.49 -8.11 -1.15
N THR A 189 12.33 -7.27 -0.54
CA THR A 189 12.02 -5.86 -0.35
C THR A 189 12.96 -4.95 -1.14
N VAL A 190 12.43 -3.80 -1.58
CA VAL A 190 13.20 -2.71 -2.18
C VAL A 190 14.31 -2.25 -1.24
N VAL A 191 14.02 -2.19 0.07
CA VAL A 191 15.00 -1.79 1.10
C VAL A 191 16.16 -2.77 1.14
N GLY A 192 15.88 -4.07 1.08
CA GLY A 192 16.92 -5.11 1.00
C GLY A 192 17.75 -4.98 -0.27
N LEU A 193 17.09 -4.92 -1.43
CA LEU A 193 17.80 -4.82 -2.72
C LEU A 193 18.75 -3.60 -2.76
N ILE A 194 18.28 -2.43 -2.38
CA ILE A 194 19.07 -1.18 -2.45
C ILE A 194 20.21 -1.12 -1.42
N ASN A 195 20.05 -1.73 -0.25
CA ASN A 195 21.07 -1.64 0.81
C ASN A 195 22.01 -2.84 0.84
N ASP A 196 21.49 -4.04 0.56
CA ASP A 196 22.28 -5.28 0.66
C ASP A 196 22.86 -5.64 -0.73
N GLY A 197 22.35 -5.05 -1.81
CA GLY A 197 22.83 -5.29 -3.18
C GLY A 197 22.35 -6.60 -3.81
N GLU A 198 21.45 -7.33 -3.13
CA GLU A 198 20.96 -8.64 -3.55
C GLU A 198 19.46 -8.78 -3.19
N GLY A 199 18.69 -9.42 -4.06
CA GLY A 199 17.28 -9.65 -3.84
C GLY A 199 16.67 -10.62 -4.85
N VAL A 200 15.41 -11.01 -4.61
CA VAL A 200 14.65 -11.90 -5.49
C VAL A 200 13.65 -11.12 -6.36
N CYS A 201 12.93 -11.81 -7.24
CA CYS A 201 12.05 -11.23 -8.25
C CYS A 201 11.11 -10.14 -7.71
N GLU A 202 10.56 -10.31 -6.51
CA GLU A 202 9.68 -9.32 -5.89
C GLU A 202 10.41 -7.99 -5.63
N ALA A 203 11.62 -8.03 -5.08
CA ALA A 203 12.41 -6.82 -4.82
C ALA A 203 12.79 -6.10 -6.11
N TYR A 204 13.14 -6.85 -7.15
CA TYR A 204 13.45 -6.34 -8.49
C TYR A 204 12.24 -5.65 -9.11
N ALA A 205 11.11 -6.36 -9.21
CA ALA A 205 9.88 -5.85 -9.80
C ALA A 205 9.35 -4.61 -9.05
N GLN A 206 9.39 -4.62 -7.71
CA GLN A 206 8.97 -3.48 -6.90
C GLN A 206 9.90 -2.28 -7.05
N THR A 207 11.21 -2.50 -7.19
CA THR A 207 12.17 -1.41 -7.43
C THR A 207 11.94 -0.76 -8.80
N PHE A 208 11.71 -1.59 -9.84
CA PHE A 208 11.35 -1.10 -11.16
C PHE A 208 10.05 -0.30 -11.13
N ASN A 209 9.02 -0.82 -10.45
CA ASN A 209 7.72 -0.17 -10.31
C ASN A 209 7.83 1.22 -9.65
N ILE A 210 8.55 1.32 -8.53
CA ILE A 210 8.70 2.59 -7.80
C ILE A 210 9.49 3.60 -8.63
N LEU A 211 10.64 3.21 -9.21
CA LEU A 211 11.44 4.09 -10.08
C LEU A 211 10.67 4.51 -11.33
N GLY A 212 9.94 3.59 -11.96
CA GLY A 212 9.10 3.88 -13.11
C GLY A 212 8.05 4.95 -12.79
N LYS A 213 7.31 4.80 -11.70
CA LYS A 213 6.36 5.81 -11.24
C LYS A 213 7.03 7.15 -10.94
N MET A 214 8.19 7.16 -10.27
CA MET A 214 8.96 8.38 -10.00
C MET A 214 9.47 9.06 -11.28
N CYS A 215 9.69 8.28 -12.34
CA CYS A 215 10.03 8.79 -13.68
C CYS A 215 8.83 9.21 -14.52
N GLY A 216 7.60 9.01 -14.02
CA GLY A 216 6.35 9.38 -14.69
C GLY A 216 5.83 8.30 -15.65
N LEU A 217 6.32 7.07 -15.57
CA LEU A 217 5.89 5.94 -16.41
C LEU A 217 4.62 5.28 -15.82
N ASP A 218 3.76 4.78 -16.70
CA ASP A 218 2.61 3.95 -16.33
C ASP A 218 3.08 2.50 -16.21
N VAL A 219 3.36 2.08 -14.99
CA VAL A 219 3.95 0.77 -14.66
C VAL A 219 3.26 0.14 -13.47
N GLN A 220 3.11 -1.19 -13.51
CA GLN A 220 2.50 -2.00 -12.46
C GLN A 220 3.27 -3.30 -12.26
N CYS A 221 3.32 -3.79 -11.00
CA CYS A 221 3.75 -5.15 -10.71
C CYS A 221 2.63 -6.13 -11.03
N ILE A 222 3.01 -7.26 -11.60
CA ILE A 222 2.12 -8.42 -11.78
C ILE A 222 2.76 -9.68 -11.25
N THR A 223 1.94 -10.63 -10.82
CA THR A 223 2.37 -11.92 -10.29
C THR A 223 1.84 -13.04 -11.14
N GLY A 224 2.60 -14.12 -11.22
CA GLY A 224 2.22 -15.30 -11.97
C GLY A 224 3.15 -16.46 -11.70
N LYS A 225 3.32 -17.32 -12.70
CA LYS A 225 4.26 -18.43 -12.67
C LYS A 225 5.16 -18.38 -13.88
N MET A 226 6.45 -18.60 -13.65
CA MET A 226 7.45 -18.85 -14.68
C MET A 226 7.99 -20.26 -14.43
N GLU A 227 7.86 -21.16 -15.41
CA GLU A 227 8.26 -22.55 -15.29
C GLU A 227 7.70 -23.28 -14.05
N GLY A 228 6.47 -22.91 -13.63
CA GLY A 228 5.80 -23.49 -12.46
C GLY A 228 6.15 -22.83 -11.12
N ILE A 229 7.16 -21.97 -11.06
CA ILE A 229 7.60 -21.24 -9.87
C ILE A 229 6.86 -19.90 -9.79
N SER A 230 6.46 -19.49 -8.58
CA SER A 230 5.87 -18.17 -8.35
C SER A 230 6.85 -17.07 -8.73
N HIS A 231 6.40 -16.12 -9.53
CA HIS A 231 7.24 -15.06 -10.07
C HIS A 231 6.52 -13.71 -10.05
N MET A 232 7.26 -12.62 -9.93
CA MET A 232 6.79 -11.24 -10.02
C MET A 232 7.62 -10.48 -11.04
N TRP A 233 6.95 -9.75 -11.93
CA TRP A 233 7.55 -8.87 -12.94
C TRP A 233 6.67 -7.65 -13.17
N ASN A 234 6.89 -6.87 -14.21
CA ASN A 234 6.15 -5.64 -14.46
C ASN A 234 5.40 -5.68 -15.80
N ILE A 235 4.32 -4.91 -15.85
CA ILE A 235 3.70 -4.43 -17.07
C ILE A 235 3.92 -2.92 -17.15
N ILE A 236 4.29 -2.42 -18.32
CA ILE A 236 4.50 -0.99 -18.59
C ILE A 236 3.74 -0.59 -19.86
N LYS A 237 3.19 0.62 -19.86
CA LYS A 237 2.59 1.23 -21.05
C LYS A 237 3.60 2.14 -21.74
N LEU A 238 3.93 1.85 -23.00
CA LEU A 238 4.78 2.66 -23.87
C LEU A 238 4.05 2.88 -25.20
N ASP A 239 3.98 4.11 -25.67
CA ASP A 239 3.36 4.46 -26.97
C ASP A 239 1.96 3.84 -27.18
N GLU A 240 1.10 3.92 -26.12
CA GLU A 240 -0.27 3.35 -26.07
C GLU A 240 -0.35 1.82 -26.06
N GLU A 241 0.77 1.09 -26.08
CA GLU A 241 0.84 -0.37 -26.01
C GLU A 241 1.38 -0.85 -24.66
N TYR A 242 0.98 -2.07 -24.24
CA TYR A 242 1.43 -2.68 -22.99
C TYR A 242 2.50 -3.74 -23.23
N TYR A 243 3.58 -3.67 -22.48
CA TYR A 243 4.71 -4.59 -22.57
C TYR A 243 4.99 -5.25 -21.23
N HIS A 244 5.39 -6.52 -21.29
CA HIS A 244 5.96 -7.20 -20.12
C HIS A 244 7.45 -6.84 -20.00
N ILE A 245 7.87 -6.45 -18.81
CA ILE A 245 9.26 -6.16 -18.46
C ILE A 245 9.65 -7.01 -17.27
N ASP A 246 10.68 -7.80 -17.42
CA ASP A 246 11.28 -8.61 -16.37
C ASP A 246 12.74 -8.21 -16.22
N VAL A 247 13.09 -7.73 -15.03
CA VAL A 247 14.43 -7.20 -14.69
C VAL A 247 15.21 -8.14 -13.77
N THR A 248 14.79 -9.43 -13.69
CA THR A 248 15.46 -10.45 -12.88
C THR A 248 16.55 -11.21 -13.63
#